data_c9e1220d3dc55eebfad85e4f4d2d455e
#
_entry.id   c9e1220d3dc55eebfad85e4f4d2d455e
#
_cell.length_a   1.000
_cell.length_b   1.000
_cell.length_c   1.000
_cell.angle_alpha   90.00
_cell.angle_beta   90.00
_cell.angle_gamma   90.00
#
_symmetry.space_group_name_H-M   'P 1'
#
loop_
_entity.id
_entity.type
_entity.pdbx_description
1 polymer ?
#
loop_
_entity_poly.entity_id
_entity_poly.type
_entity_poly.pdbx_seq_one_letter_code
_entity_poly.pdbx_strand_id
1 'polypeptide(L)'
;EKEATDYGVFKSRESINFAVRGNSKTLNALRHMIPFFSAAITGLDTLYRAASGYGLNPAEKKAAQQLFIKRAGMMAMLSVAYAMILQDDEDYQKLPDNVKDNNWLLPNPFGGGHSFIKIAIPYEVGFLFKTVPEASVRYLAGTSTGKEVLASYLGGLKRNLPGEGVLIPQAAKPALEAITNYSLFTFSPIESIGESKLPVELRGRRASETAKALSEAGLGKLGLSPAKLDHLIQGYFAEWGTFTTFLVDKAVTEAKGETPMDKNLAQQPFFKSFITDPTRDKVVGDFYELYRTANEVSAAVKDYKSSGAYEAIKEIYADEDKVKLLRAAPALNRIADNMGKINSQIRLIQNSQNIPPDERLRRVNELQAQLARVARQHLRLSESLGI
;
A
#
# COMPACT_ATOMS: atom_id res chain seq x y z
N GLU A 1 -41.15 27.40 -9.46
CA GLU A 1 -39.88 27.19 -10.23
C GLU A 1 -38.67 27.52 -9.38
N LYS A 2 -38.61 28.71 -8.74
CA LYS A 2 -37.51 29.13 -7.87
C LYS A 2 -37.35 28.22 -6.66
N GLU A 3 -38.42 27.83 -5.96
CA GLU A 3 -38.37 26.89 -4.83
C GLU A 3 -37.85 25.48 -5.25
N ALA A 4 -38.26 25.01 -6.43
CA ALA A 4 -37.77 23.73 -6.96
C ALA A 4 -36.28 23.81 -7.31
N THR A 5 -35.83 24.93 -7.83
CA THR A 5 -34.42 25.19 -8.12
C THR A 5 -33.60 25.28 -6.83
N ASP A 6 -34.09 26.06 -5.85
CA ASP A 6 -33.43 26.20 -4.53
C ASP A 6 -33.36 24.86 -3.79
N TYR A 7 -34.41 24.04 -3.84
CA TYR A 7 -34.43 22.69 -3.30
C TYR A 7 -33.45 21.76 -4.04
N GLY A 8 -33.37 21.83 -5.36
CA GLY A 8 -32.44 21.08 -6.16
C GLY A 8 -30.97 21.43 -5.84
N VAL A 9 -30.68 22.73 -5.73
CA VAL A 9 -29.36 23.25 -5.33
C VAL A 9 -29.02 22.81 -3.91
N PHE A 10 -29.96 22.88 -2.98
CA PHE A 10 -29.76 22.40 -1.60
C PHE A 10 -29.45 20.93 -1.58
N LYS A 11 -30.24 20.07 -2.25
CA LYS A 11 -30.03 18.63 -2.32
C LYS A 11 -28.72 18.23 -3.01
N SER A 12 -28.33 18.93 -4.08
CA SER A 12 -27.06 18.66 -4.75
C SER A 12 -25.86 19.03 -3.89
N ARG A 13 -25.96 20.10 -3.10
CA ARG A 13 -24.93 20.47 -2.11
C ARG A 13 -24.87 19.51 -0.93
N GLU A 14 -25.98 18.94 -0.49
CA GLU A 14 -26.01 17.97 0.59
C GLU A 14 -25.37 16.62 0.24
N SER A 15 -25.39 16.23 -1.05
CA SER A 15 -24.79 14.96 -1.47
C SER A 15 -23.26 14.97 -1.39
N ILE A 16 -22.60 16.13 -1.56
CA ILE A 16 -21.15 16.31 -1.43
C ILE A 16 -20.88 17.69 -0.81
N ASN A 17 -21.21 17.86 0.48
CA ASN A 17 -21.07 19.14 1.14
C ASN A 17 -19.79 19.24 1.97
N PHE A 18 -18.66 19.52 1.32
CA PHE A 18 -17.39 19.80 2.01
C PHE A 18 -17.41 21.08 2.87
N ALA A 19 -18.45 21.90 2.76
CA ALA A 19 -18.61 23.12 3.53
C ALA A 19 -19.32 22.91 4.89
N VAL A 20 -19.93 21.76 5.14
CA VAL A 20 -20.52 21.44 6.45
C VAL A 20 -19.44 21.41 7.50
N ARG A 21 -19.44 22.44 8.35
CA ARG A 21 -18.52 22.59 9.49
C ARG A 21 -19.34 22.51 10.77
N GLY A 22 -19.02 21.52 11.61
CA GLY A 22 -19.58 21.48 12.94
C GLY A 22 -18.98 22.57 13.85
N ASN A 23 -19.63 22.87 14.98
CA ASN A 23 -19.18 23.89 15.93
C ASN A 23 -17.99 23.46 16.81
N SER A 24 -17.50 22.23 16.68
CA SER A 24 -16.38 21.74 17.48
C SER A 24 -15.06 22.37 17.02
N LYS A 25 -14.41 23.13 17.93
CA LYS A 25 -13.10 23.73 17.67
C LYS A 25 -12.04 22.67 17.38
N THR A 26 -12.10 21.53 18.08
CA THR A 26 -11.18 20.40 17.91
C THR A 26 -11.33 19.77 16.52
N LEU A 27 -12.56 19.49 16.07
CA LEU A 27 -12.81 18.94 14.73
C LEU A 27 -12.38 19.93 13.63
N ASN A 28 -12.59 21.23 13.85
CA ASN A 28 -12.14 22.23 12.90
C ASN A 28 -10.61 22.33 12.83
N ALA A 29 -9.91 22.21 13.96
CA ALA A 29 -8.44 22.11 13.95
C ALA A 29 -7.96 20.85 13.20
N LEU A 30 -8.55 19.69 13.45
CA LEU A 30 -8.21 18.44 12.76
C LEU A 30 -8.44 18.52 11.24
N ARG A 31 -9.47 19.23 10.80
CA ARG A 31 -9.73 19.47 9.36
C ARG A 31 -8.61 20.23 8.65
N HIS A 32 -7.93 21.13 9.35
CA HIS A 32 -6.79 21.86 8.81
C HIS A 32 -5.48 21.06 8.87
N MET A 33 -5.38 20.12 9.79
CA MET A 33 -4.18 19.32 10.02
C MET A 33 -4.16 18.03 9.20
N ILE A 34 -5.32 17.41 9.01
CA ILE A 34 -5.46 16.08 8.39
C ILE A 34 -6.12 16.24 7.02
N PRO A 35 -5.44 15.88 5.90
CA PRO A 35 -6.03 15.92 4.58
C PRO A 35 -7.20 14.95 4.49
N PHE A 36 -8.17 15.31 3.68
CA PHE A 36 -9.39 14.54 3.45
C PHE A 36 -10.24 14.22 4.70
N PHE A 37 -9.88 14.76 5.89
CA PHE A 37 -10.66 14.59 7.12
C PHE A 37 -12.13 15.01 6.92
N SER A 38 -12.34 16.16 6.28
CA SER A 38 -13.70 16.62 5.97
C SER A 38 -14.44 15.67 5.05
N ALA A 39 -13.75 15.12 4.05
CA ALA A 39 -14.34 14.16 3.12
C ALA A 39 -14.75 12.87 3.84
N ALA A 40 -13.89 12.30 4.66
CA ALA A 40 -14.17 11.09 5.43
C ALA A 40 -15.35 11.27 6.40
N ILE A 41 -15.38 12.37 7.16
CA ILE A 41 -16.50 12.66 8.08
C ILE A 41 -17.80 12.88 7.30
N THR A 42 -17.74 13.60 6.18
CA THR A 42 -18.95 13.84 5.36
C THR A 42 -19.45 12.55 4.72
N GLY A 43 -18.57 11.67 4.27
CA GLY A 43 -18.91 10.34 3.75
C GLY A 43 -19.63 9.47 4.80
N LEU A 44 -19.06 9.39 6.01
CA LEU A 44 -19.68 8.68 7.14
C LEU A 44 -21.02 9.28 7.54
N ASP A 45 -21.15 10.62 7.62
CA ASP A 45 -22.40 11.30 7.91
C ASP A 45 -23.46 11.01 6.85
N THR A 46 -23.09 11.05 5.57
CA THR A 46 -23.98 10.71 4.45
C THR A 46 -24.48 9.28 4.55
N LEU A 47 -23.57 8.34 4.84
CA LEU A 47 -23.93 6.92 5.05
C LEU A 47 -24.86 6.74 6.23
N TYR A 48 -24.56 7.40 7.35
CA TYR A 48 -25.41 7.39 8.55
C TYR A 48 -26.80 7.95 8.27
N ARG A 49 -26.91 9.10 7.60
CA ARG A 49 -28.21 9.71 7.24
C ARG A 49 -29.00 8.80 6.30
N ALA A 50 -28.35 8.20 5.30
CA ALA A 50 -28.98 7.27 4.38
C ALA A 50 -29.51 6.01 5.11
N ALA A 51 -28.72 5.45 6.04
CA ALA A 51 -29.11 4.28 6.82
C ALA A 51 -30.18 4.58 7.88
N SER A 52 -30.05 5.71 8.60
CA SER A 52 -30.94 6.09 9.70
C SER A 52 -32.21 6.83 9.26
N GLY A 53 -32.19 7.44 8.07
CA GLY A 53 -33.24 8.38 7.64
C GLY A 53 -33.28 9.65 8.48
N TYR A 54 -32.14 10.08 9.04
CA TYR A 54 -32.05 11.27 9.87
C TYR A 54 -32.44 12.53 9.09
N GLY A 55 -33.28 13.36 9.70
CA GLY A 55 -33.79 14.60 9.09
C GLY A 55 -34.98 14.43 8.15
N LEU A 56 -35.52 13.21 8.00
CA LEU A 56 -36.69 12.91 7.18
C LEU A 56 -37.94 12.74 8.06
N ASN A 57 -39.12 12.99 7.48
CA ASN A 57 -40.39 12.66 8.14
C ASN A 57 -40.59 11.13 8.24
N PRO A 58 -41.49 10.62 9.09
CA PRO A 58 -41.63 9.17 9.33
C PRO A 58 -41.90 8.31 8.10
N ALA A 59 -42.66 8.83 7.13
CA ALA A 59 -42.98 8.11 5.89
C ALA A 59 -41.76 8.07 4.95
N GLU A 60 -41.09 9.20 4.76
CA GLU A 60 -39.86 9.31 3.96
C GLU A 60 -38.71 8.53 4.59
N LYS A 61 -38.59 8.53 5.91
CA LYS A 61 -37.61 7.76 6.65
C LYS A 61 -37.71 6.27 6.35
N LYS A 62 -38.91 5.69 6.43
CA LYS A 62 -39.15 4.27 6.12
C LYS A 62 -38.77 3.94 4.69
N ALA A 63 -39.18 4.78 3.72
CA ALA A 63 -38.86 4.61 2.32
C ALA A 63 -37.34 4.70 2.05
N ALA A 64 -36.64 5.68 2.66
CA ALA A 64 -35.19 5.85 2.54
C ALA A 64 -34.44 4.64 3.13
N GLN A 65 -34.85 4.15 4.29
CA GLN A 65 -34.24 2.96 4.92
C GLN A 65 -34.42 1.71 4.07
N GLN A 66 -35.63 1.48 3.53
CA GLN A 66 -35.90 0.35 2.64
C GLN A 66 -35.04 0.41 1.37
N LEU A 67 -34.94 1.62 0.78
CA LEU A 67 -34.09 1.82 -0.40
C LEU A 67 -32.62 1.60 -0.10
N PHE A 68 -32.15 2.07 1.06
CA PHE A 68 -30.78 1.84 1.53
C PHE A 68 -30.50 0.34 1.69
N ILE A 69 -31.34 -0.39 2.42
CA ILE A 69 -31.17 -1.83 2.62
C ILE A 69 -31.17 -2.59 1.29
N LYS A 70 -32.09 -2.23 0.39
CA LYS A 70 -32.14 -2.85 -0.94
C LYS A 70 -30.85 -2.63 -1.73
N ARG A 71 -30.36 -1.39 -1.81
CA ARG A 71 -29.12 -1.05 -2.54
C ARG A 71 -27.88 -1.65 -1.89
N ALA A 72 -27.80 -1.60 -0.57
CA ALA A 72 -26.72 -2.19 0.21
C ALA A 72 -26.66 -3.73 0.02
N GLY A 73 -27.81 -4.38 0.11
CA GLY A 73 -27.94 -5.82 -0.15
C GLY A 73 -27.55 -6.20 -1.59
N MET A 74 -27.97 -5.41 -2.58
CA MET A 74 -27.55 -5.63 -3.97
C MET A 74 -26.05 -5.50 -4.16
N MET A 75 -25.41 -4.48 -3.56
CA MET A 75 -23.95 -4.32 -3.62
C MET A 75 -23.24 -5.47 -2.94
N ALA A 76 -23.68 -5.89 -1.75
CA ALA A 76 -23.09 -7.02 -1.04
C ALA A 76 -23.22 -8.33 -1.84
N MET A 77 -24.38 -8.61 -2.42
CA MET A 77 -24.57 -9.78 -3.29
C MET A 77 -23.69 -9.72 -4.55
N LEU A 78 -23.57 -8.56 -5.18
CA LEU A 78 -22.67 -8.38 -6.31
C LEU A 78 -21.20 -8.64 -5.91
N SER A 79 -20.79 -8.18 -4.74
CA SER A 79 -19.45 -8.40 -4.21
C SER A 79 -19.18 -9.88 -3.91
N VAL A 80 -20.17 -10.59 -3.36
CA VAL A 80 -20.08 -12.04 -3.15
C VAL A 80 -19.95 -12.78 -4.49
N ALA A 81 -20.81 -12.48 -5.46
CA ALA A 81 -20.75 -13.10 -6.79
C ALA A 81 -19.40 -12.81 -7.49
N TYR A 82 -18.93 -11.57 -7.41
CA TYR A 82 -17.63 -11.17 -7.93
C TYR A 82 -16.49 -11.96 -7.27
N ALA A 83 -16.50 -12.06 -5.93
CA ALA A 83 -15.49 -12.82 -5.20
C ALA A 83 -15.50 -14.31 -5.58
N MET A 84 -16.69 -14.89 -5.74
CA MET A 84 -16.83 -16.30 -6.17
C MET A 84 -16.31 -16.55 -7.59
N ILE A 85 -16.43 -15.58 -8.50
CA ILE A 85 -15.89 -15.69 -9.86
C ILE A 85 -14.36 -15.63 -9.87
N LEU A 86 -13.77 -14.76 -9.03
CA LEU A 86 -12.33 -14.52 -9.02
C LEU A 86 -11.54 -15.41 -8.04
N GLN A 87 -12.23 -16.16 -7.16
CA GLN A 87 -11.55 -16.96 -6.15
C GLN A 87 -10.61 -18.03 -6.72
N ASP A 88 -10.89 -18.55 -7.90
CA ASP A 88 -10.12 -19.61 -8.57
C ASP A 88 -9.08 -19.02 -9.56
N ASP A 89 -9.04 -17.71 -9.74
CA ASP A 89 -8.09 -17.05 -10.64
C ASP A 89 -6.71 -16.92 -9.95
N GLU A 90 -5.71 -17.63 -10.49
CA GLU A 90 -4.36 -17.64 -9.92
C GLU A 90 -3.70 -16.25 -9.90
N ASP A 91 -3.94 -15.42 -10.91
CA ASP A 91 -3.36 -14.08 -10.98
C ASP A 91 -4.04 -13.13 -10.00
N TYR A 92 -5.34 -13.30 -9.76
CA TYR A 92 -6.04 -12.61 -8.68
C TYR A 92 -5.48 -13.01 -7.29
N GLN A 93 -5.22 -14.30 -7.07
CA GLN A 93 -4.69 -14.77 -5.78
C GLN A 93 -3.28 -14.24 -5.47
N LYS A 94 -2.47 -13.98 -6.48
CA LYS A 94 -1.13 -13.36 -6.32
C LYS A 94 -1.19 -11.91 -5.85
N LEU A 95 -2.33 -11.22 -5.99
CA LEU A 95 -2.45 -9.82 -5.62
C LEU A 95 -2.47 -9.63 -4.10
N PRO A 96 -1.83 -8.56 -3.60
CA PRO A 96 -1.92 -8.18 -2.19
C PRO A 96 -3.37 -7.89 -1.77
N ASP A 97 -3.73 -8.26 -0.54
CA ASP A 97 -5.10 -8.10 -0.04
C ASP A 97 -5.55 -6.64 0.00
N ASN A 98 -4.65 -5.69 0.29
CA ASN A 98 -4.96 -4.27 0.21
C ASN A 98 -5.33 -3.80 -1.21
N VAL A 99 -4.82 -4.44 -2.26
CA VAL A 99 -5.21 -4.16 -3.64
C VAL A 99 -6.61 -4.70 -3.92
N LYS A 100 -6.89 -5.92 -3.46
CA LYS A 100 -8.21 -6.56 -3.55
C LYS A 100 -9.25 -5.77 -2.78
N ASP A 101 -8.93 -5.38 -1.55
CA ASP A 101 -9.85 -4.70 -0.62
C ASP A 101 -10.25 -3.29 -1.09
N ASN A 102 -9.37 -2.60 -1.81
CA ASN A 102 -9.56 -1.18 -2.18
C ASN A 102 -10.07 -0.97 -3.61
N ASN A 103 -10.15 -2.02 -4.41
CA ASN A 103 -10.47 -1.89 -5.83
C ASN A 103 -11.45 -2.97 -6.30
N TRP A 104 -12.32 -2.63 -7.24
CA TRP A 104 -12.84 -3.59 -8.18
C TRP A 104 -11.74 -3.92 -9.18
N LEU A 105 -11.49 -5.20 -9.40
CA LEU A 105 -10.45 -5.70 -10.27
C LEU A 105 -11.10 -6.36 -11.49
N LEU A 106 -10.96 -5.74 -12.64
CA LEU A 106 -11.48 -6.27 -13.90
C LEU A 106 -10.32 -6.86 -14.70
N PRO A 107 -10.46 -8.08 -15.27
CA PRO A 107 -9.45 -8.64 -16.14
C PRO A 107 -9.06 -7.64 -17.24
N ASN A 108 -7.77 -7.40 -17.42
CA ASN A 108 -7.27 -6.44 -18.40
C ASN A 108 -7.24 -7.07 -19.80
N PRO A 109 -8.10 -6.64 -20.73
CA PRO A 109 -8.13 -7.22 -22.08
C PRO A 109 -6.87 -6.91 -22.91
N PHE A 110 -6.12 -5.88 -22.51
CA PHE A 110 -4.88 -5.46 -23.21
C PHE A 110 -3.60 -6.02 -22.57
N GLY A 111 -3.72 -6.74 -21.46
CA GLY A 111 -2.59 -7.20 -20.63
C GLY A 111 -2.25 -8.68 -20.78
N GLY A 112 -2.69 -9.34 -21.85
CA GLY A 112 -2.40 -10.77 -22.07
C GLY A 112 -3.06 -11.71 -21.05
N GLY A 113 -4.09 -11.25 -20.30
CA GLY A 113 -4.86 -12.08 -19.36
C GLY A 113 -4.26 -12.17 -17.94
N HIS A 114 -3.07 -11.64 -17.70
CA HIS A 114 -2.37 -11.78 -16.41
C HIS A 114 -2.37 -10.51 -15.55
N SER A 115 -3.17 -9.52 -15.89
CA SER A 115 -3.27 -8.27 -15.13
C SER A 115 -4.71 -7.81 -15.00
N PHE A 116 -4.97 -6.92 -14.03
CA PHE A 116 -6.30 -6.39 -13.76
C PHE A 116 -6.30 -4.88 -13.85
N ILE A 117 -7.40 -4.32 -14.36
CA ILE A 117 -7.70 -2.89 -14.24
C ILE A 117 -8.25 -2.65 -12.85
N LYS A 118 -7.68 -1.69 -12.13
CA LYS A 118 -8.09 -1.28 -10.79
C LYS A 118 -9.08 -0.14 -10.87
N ILE A 119 -10.28 -0.35 -10.36
CA ILE A 119 -11.29 0.69 -10.17
C ILE A 119 -11.43 0.91 -8.67
N ALA A 120 -10.94 2.03 -8.18
CA ALA A 120 -10.99 2.35 -6.76
C ALA A 120 -12.44 2.44 -6.27
N ILE A 121 -12.70 1.85 -5.10
CA ILE A 121 -14.00 1.93 -4.44
C ILE A 121 -14.05 3.12 -3.47
N PRO A 122 -15.21 3.76 -3.28
CA PRO A 122 -15.39 4.73 -2.19
C PRO A 122 -15.13 4.05 -0.85
N TYR A 123 -14.33 4.68 0.01
CA TYR A 123 -13.84 4.04 1.25
C TYR A 123 -14.97 3.49 2.13
N GLU A 124 -15.94 4.32 2.48
CA GLU A 124 -16.99 3.97 3.45
C GLU A 124 -17.93 2.89 2.90
N VAL A 125 -18.41 3.10 1.68
CA VAL A 125 -19.32 2.16 0.99
C VAL A 125 -18.58 0.88 0.60
N GLY A 126 -17.35 1.03 0.11
CA GLY A 126 -16.53 -0.09 -0.33
C GLY A 126 -16.17 -1.01 0.83
N PHE A 127 -15.79 -0.48 1.97
CA PHE A 127 -15.47 -1.30 3.13
C PHE A 127 -16.65 -2.20 3.53
N LEU A 128 -17.84 -1.61 3.75
CA LEU A 128 -18.99 -2.35 4.25
C LEU A 128 -19.59 -3.31 3.21
N PHE A 129 -19.65 -2.90 1.95
CA PHE A 129 -20.43 -3.63 0.94
C PHE A 129 -19.59 -4.35 -0.11
N LYS A 130 -18.27 -4.19 -0.06
CA LYS A 130 -17.33 -4.92 -0.91
C LYS A 130 -16.29 -5.67 -0.09
N THR A 131 -15.47 -4.97 0.72
CA THR A 131 -14.35 -5.60 1.44
C THR A 131 -14.82 -6.67 2.42
N VAL A 132 -15.85 -6.37 3.24
CA VAL A 132 -16.36 -7.33 4.24
C VAL A 132 -16.97 -8.57 3.57
N PRO A 133 -17.90 -8.48 2.60
CA PRO A 133 -18.44 -9.65 1.92
C PRO A 133 -17.37 -10.48 1.19
N GLU A 134 -16.45 -9.83 0.48
CA GLU A 134 -15.41 -10.50 -0.29
C GLU A 134 -14.40 -11.22 0.60
N ALA A 135 -13.91 -10.58 1.67
CA ALA A 135 -13.01 -11.23 2.61
C ALA A 135 -13.69 -12.43 3.30
N SER A 136 -14.99 -12.34 3.58
CA SER A 136 -15.77 -13.47 4.11
C SER A 136 -15.84 -14.63 3.12
N VAL A 137 -16.03 -14.36 1.83
CA VAL A 137 -16.03 -15.41 0.78
C VAL A 137 -14.65 -16.05 0.68
N ARG A 138 -13.58 -15.27 0.65
CA ARG A 138 -12.20 -15.79 0.63
C ARG A 138 -11.91 -16.71 1.83
N TYR A 139 -12.42 -16.37 2.99
CA TYR A 139 -12.30 -17.23 4.19
C TYR A 139 -13.06 -18.55 4.03
N LEU A 140 -14.32 -18.48 3.61
CA LEU A 140 -15.16 -19.67 3.41
C LEU A 140 -14.64 -20.59 2.30
N ALA A 141 -14.00 -20.01 1.27
CA ALA A 141 -13.35 -20.75 0.18
C ALA A 141 -11.97 -21.32 0.58
N GLY A 142 -11.44 -21.00 1.77
CA GLY A 142 -10.14 -21.45 2.22
C GLY A 142 -8.94 -20.75 1.55
N THR A 143 -9.20 -19.66 0.80
CA THR A 143 -8.16 -18.86 0.13
C THR A 143 -7.60 -17.73 1.00
N SER A 144 -8.15 -17.53 2.20
CA SER A 144 -7.65 -16.61 3.23
C SER A 144 -7.82 -17.21 4.62
N THR A 145 -6.86 -16.92 5.49
CA THR A 145 -6.90 -17.30 6.90
C THR A 145 -7.78 -16.33 7.71
N GLY A 146 -8.23 -16.74 8.90
CA GLY A 146 -8.96 -15.85 9.81
C GLY A 146 -8.15 -14.61 10.22
N LYS A 147 -6.81 -14.71 10.31
CA LYS A 147 -5.92 -13.57 10.58
C LYS A 147 -5.92 -12.57 9.40
N GLU A 148 -5.88 -13.03 8.16
CA GLU A 148 -5.93 -12.18 6.96
C GLU A 148 -7.29 -11.48 6.82
N VAL A 149 -8.39 -12.17 7.10
CA VAL A 149 -9.72 -11.58 7.10
C VAL A 149 -9.85 -10.49 8.18
N LEU A 150 -9.36 -10.76 9.38
CA LEU A 150 -9.31 -9.76 10.45
C LEU A 150 -8.44 -8.57 10.04
N ALA A 151 -7.30 -8.80 9.41
CA ALA A 151 -6.43 -7.75 8.90
C ALA A 151 -7.12 -6.91 7.81
N SER A 152 -7.87 -7.53 6.90
CA SER A 152 -8.71 -6.83 5.90
C SER A 152 -9.77 -5.95 6.58
N TYR A 153 -10.43 -6.45 7.62
CA TYR A 153 -11.44 -5.69 8.36
C TYR A 153 -10.83 -4.53 9.14
N LEU A 154 -9.78 -4.78 9.92
CA LEU A 154 -9.08 -3.74 10.66
C LEU A 154 -8.42 -2.72 9.75
N GLY A 155 -7.81 -3.18 8.66
CA GLY A 155 -7.22 -2.32 7.64
C GLY A 155 -8.26 -1.45 6.95
N GLY A 156 -9.42 -2.01 6.60
CA GLY A 156 -10.56 -1.26 6.05
C GLY A 156 -11.10 -0.24 7.05
N LEU A 157 -11.29 -0.63 8.29
CA LEU A 157 -11.73 0.30 9.34
C LEU A 157 -10.71 1.42 9.56
N LYS A 158 -9.42 1.10 9.65
CA LYS A 158 -8.33 2.07 9.82
C LYS A 158 -8.30 3.09 8.67
N ARG A 159 -8.45 2.66 7.42
CA ARG A 159 -8.50 3.54 6.24
C ARG A 159 -9.70 4.50 6.25
N ASN A 160 -10.81 4.09 6.88
CA ASN A 160 -12.01 4.92 7.02
C ASN A 160 -11.95 5.88 8.21
N LEU A 161 -10.99 5.69 9.12
CA LEU A 161 -10.78 6.63 10.22
C LEU A 161 -9.86 7.77 9.74
N PRO A 162 -10.30 9.03 9.87
CA PRO A 162 -9.45 10.16 9.53
C PRO A 162 -8.25 10.23 10.47
N GLY A 163 -7.05 10.37 9.90
CA GLY A 163 -5.82 10.61 10.66
C GLY A 163 -4.98 9.38 10.93
N GLU A 164 -4.62 8.62 9.90
CA GLU A 164 -3.62 7.56 10.04
C GLU A 164 -2.34 8.06 10.72
N GLY A 165 -2.29 7.83 12.03
CA GLY A 165 -1.08 7.65 12.81
C GLY A 165 -0.34 8.88 13.31
N VAL A 166 -0.33 10.05 12.66
CA VAL A 166 0.42 11.22 13.17
C VAL A 166 -0.26 12.53 12.82
N LEU A 167 -0.49 13.37 13.84
CA LEU A 167 -1.06 14.72 13.70
C LEU A 167 -0.01 15.71 13.12
N ILE A 168 0.61 15.37 12.00
CA ILE A 168 1.54 16.25 11.30
C ILE A 168 0.82 16.84 10.08
N PRO A 169 0.83 18.17 9.91
CA PRO A 169 0.33 18.80 8.70
C PRO A 169 1.01 18.20 7.47
N GLN A 170 0.21 17.80 6.48
CA GLN A 170 0.75 17.12 5.29
C GLN A 170 1.81 17.95 4.54
N ALA A 171 1.68 19.27 4.56
CA ALA A 171 2.68 20.15 3.98
C ALA A 171 4.04 20.09 4.71
N ALA A 172 4.05 19.75 6.01
CA ALA A 172 5.28 19.61 6.78
C ALA A 172 5.84 18.18 6.77
N LYS A 173 5.00 17.17 6.50
CA LYS A 173 5.36 15.76 6.60
C LYS A 173 6.58 15.37 5.77
N PRO A 174 6.63 15.61 4.43
CA PRO A 174 7.79 15.19 3.63
C PRO A 174 9.11 15.86 4.09
N ALA A 175 9.05 17.13 4.50
CA ALA A 175 10.21 17.85 5.01
C ALA A 175 10.70 17.26 6.35
N LEU A 176 9.79 16.99 7.29
CA LEU A 176 10.13 16.38 8.58
C LEU A 176 10.72 14.98 8.38
N GLU A 177 10.14 14.17 7.50
CA GLU A 177 10.65 12.84 7.16
C GLU A 177 12.06 12.90 6.56
N ALA A 178 12.33 13.86 5.65
CA ALA A 178 13.66 14.07 5.08
C ALA A 178 14.68 14.55 6.14
N ILE A 179 14.28 15.43 7.06
CA ILE A 179 15.14 15.91 8.16
C ILE A 179 15.46 14.78 9.13
N THR A 180 14.45 14.03 9.57
CA THR A 180 14.59 12.92 10.53
C THR A 180 15.17 11.66 9.90
N ASN A 181 15.33 11.63 8.58
CA ASN A 181 15.71 10.44 7.81
C ASN A 181 14.80 9.24 8.07
N TYR A 182 13.52 9.46 8.30
CA TYR A 182 12.57 8.40 8.64
C TYR A 182 11.22 8.61 7.94
N SER A 183 10.79 7.63 7.15
CA SER A 183 9.49 7.65 6.50
C SER A 183 8.41 7.10 7.44
N LEU A 184 7.40 7.91 7.73
CA LEU A 184 6.24 7.54 8.53
C LEU A 184 5.26 6.64 7.75
N PHE A 185 5.43 6.54 6.44
CA PHE A 185 4.61 5.66 5.60
C PHE A 185 5.18 4.24 5.55
N THR A 186 6.49 4.11 5.37
CA THR A 186 7.16 2.80 5.28
C THR A 186 7.70 2.32 6.61
N PHE A 187 7.65 3.16 7.66
CA PHE A 187 8.25 2.92 8.98
C PHE A 187 9.72 2.48 8.89
N SER A 188 10.46 3.14 8.00
CA SER A 188 11.86 2.81 7.73
C SER A 188 12.69 4.05 7.42
N PRO A 189 14.03 4.01 7.60
CA PRO A 189 14.90 5.08 7.20
C PRO A 189 14.85 5.32 5.68
N ILE A 190 14.89 6.61 5.28
CA ILE A 190 14.97 7.02 3.86
C ILE A 190 16.35 6.66 3.31
N GLU A 191 17.41 7.00 4.05
CA GLU A 191 18.78 6.56 3.78
C GLU A 191 19.12 5.40 4.70
N SER A 192 19.64 4.30 4.16
CA SER A 192 20.09 3.18 4.99
C SER A 192 21.33 3.54 5.79
N ILE A 193 21.61 2.83 6.88
CA ILE A 193 22.81 3.03 7.71
C ILE A 193 24.10 2.90 6.87
N GLY A 194 24.10 2.02 5.86
CA GLY A 194 25.22 1.87 4.94
C GLY A 194 25.42 3.08 4.03
N GLU A 195 24.33 3.65 3.55
CA GLU A 195 24.36 4.82 2.69
C GLU A 195 24.72 6.10 3.45
N SER A 196 24.31 6.23 4.72
CA SER A 196 24.62 7.40 5.53
C SER A 196 26.13 7.64 5.75
N LYS A 197 26.96 6.63 5.52
CA LYS A 197 28.42 6.71 5.58
C LYS A 197 29.08 7.20 4.28
N LEU A 198 28.30 7.29 3.19
CA LEU A 198 28.78 7.78 1.90
C LEU A 198 28.71 9.32 1.85
N PRO A 199 29.47 9.99 0.95
CA PRO A 199 29.22 11.38 0.58
C PRO A 199 27.75 11.60 0.22
N VAL A 200 27.20 12.77 0.52
CA VAL A 200 25.75 13.04 0.40
C VAL A 200 25.25 12.79 -1.01
N GLU A 201 26.01 13.17 -2.01
CA GLU A 201 25.68 13.03 -3.43
C GLU A 201 25.62 11.58 -3.89
N LEU A 202 26.27 10.66 -3.16
CA LEU A 202 26.29 9.23 -3.49
C LEU A 202 25.24 8.40 -2.71
N ARG A 203 24.49 9.04 -1.82
CA ARG A 203 23.42 8.38 -1.07
C ARG A 203 22.18 8.26 -1.93
N GLY A 204 21.58 7.08 -1.99
CA GLY A 204 20.40 6.84 -2.81
C GLY A 204 20.73 6.29 -4.19
N ARG A 205 21.39 5.13 -4.23
CA ARG A 205 21.69 4.40 -5.49
C ARG A 205 20.46 4.15 -6.36
N ARG A 206 19.28 4.12 -5.74
CA ARG A 206 17.99 3.89 -6.40
C ARG A 206 17.23 5.18 -6.70
N ALA A 207 17.79 6.31 -6.35
CA ALA A 207 17.18 7.59 -6.61
C ALA A 207 17.14 7.88 -8.12
N SER A 208 16.18 8.70 -8.52
CA SER A 208 16.01 9.16 -9.89
C SER A 208 17.24 9.92 -10.37
N GLU A 209 17.50 9.91 -11.66
CA GLU A 209 18.56 10.72 -12.26
C GLU A 209 18.33 12.22 -12.03
N THR A 210 17.06 12.62 -11.98
CA THR A 210 16.62 13.97 -11.60
C THR A 210 17.11 14.33 -10.18
N ALA A 211 16.88 13.46 -9.21
CA ALA A 211 17.30 13.70 -7.82
C ALA A 211 18.82 13.70 -7.67
N LYS A 212 19.53 12.85 -8.39
CA LYS A 212 21.01 12.84 -8.45
C LYS A 212 21.54 14.16 -9.00
N ALA A 213 21.03 14.59 -10.14
CA ALA A 213 21.42 15.85 -10.76
C ALA A 213 21.16 17.06 -9.85
N LEU A 214 20.01 17.11 -9.16
CA LEU A 214 19.67 18.17 -8.19
C LEU A 214 20.62 18.17 -6.99
N SER A 215 20.99 17.00 -6.47
CA SER A 215 21.95 16.88 -5.37
C SER A 215 23.34 17.38 -5.79
N GLU A 216 23.81 16.97 -6.98
CA GLU A 216 25.09 17.39 -7.57
C GLU A 216 25.10 18.90 -7.90
N ALA A 217 23.96 19.46 -8.34
CA ALA A 217 23.80 20.88 -8.62
C ALA A 217 23.89 21.80 -7.39
N GLY A 218 24.06 21.23 -6.20
CA GLY A 218 24.35 21.97 -4.98
C GLY A 218 23.40 21.68 -3.81
N LEU A 219 22.25 21.04 -4.03
CA LEU A 219 21.35 20.68 -2.93
C LEU A 219 21.98 19.65 -1.97
N GLY A 220 22.92 18.84 -2.46
CA GLY A 220 23.72 17.94 -1.63
C GLY A 220 24.52 18.66 -0.55
N LYS A 221 25.00 19.87 -0.83
CA LYS A 221 25.71 20.73 0.17
C LYS A 221 24.80 21.17 1.31
N LEU A 222 23.49 21.17 1.12
CA LEU A 222 22.48 21.43 2.15
C LEU A 222 22.06 20.15 2.90
N GLY A 223 22.74 19.02 2.65
CA GLY A 223 22.43 17.73 3.26
C GLY A 223 21.27 16.98 2.60
N LEU A 224 20.79 17.44 1.44
CA LEU A 224 19.72 16.80 0.66
C LEU A 224 20.33 15.82 -0.33
N SER A 225 20.42 14.58 0.09
CA SER A 225 20.86 13.47 -0.77
C SER A 225 19.83 13.16 -1.86
N PRO A 226 20.23 12.44 -2.94
CA PRO A 226 19.31 11.97 -3.95
C PRO A 226 18.11 11.18 -3.38
N ALA A 227 18.31 10.33 -2.37
CA ALA A 227 17.23 9.61 -1.71
C ALA A 227 16.22 10.55 -1.02
N LYS A 228 16.71 11.57 -0.32
CA LYS A 228 15.86 12.56 0.34
C LYS A 228 15.15 13.46 -0.66
N LEU A 229 15.81 13.83 -1.75
CA LEU A 229 15.20 14.62 -2.84
C LEU A 229 14.05 13.86 -3.52
N ASP A 230 14.24 12.58 -3.84
CA ASP A 230 13.16 11.74 -4.37
C ASP A 230 12.00 11.65 -3.39
N HIS A 231 12.28 11.49 -2.10
CA HIS A 231 11.26 11.45 -1.07
C HIS A 231 10.47 12.77 -1.00
N LEU A 232 11.13 13.91 -1.09
CA LEU A 232 10.49 15.24 -1.13
C LEU A 232 9.65 15.41 -2.39
N ILE A 233 10.18 15.05 -3.57
CA ILE A 233 9.45 15.14 -4.84
C ILE A 233 8.18 14.27 -4.78
N GLN A 234 8.30 13.03 -4.34
CA GLN A 234 7.15 12.13 -4.21
C GLN A 234 6.16 12.61 -3.14
N GLY A 235 6.66 13.11 -2.01
CA GLY A 235 5.83 13.58 -0.90
C GLY A 235 5.01 14.84 -1.23
N TYR A 236 5.58 15.79 -1.98
CA TYR A 236 4.89 17.02 -2.33
C TYR A 236 4.09 16.94 -3.63
N PHE A 237 4.56 16.20 -4.62
CA PHE A 237 3.96 16.14 -5.95
C PHE A 237 3.28 14.79 -6.25
N ALA A 238 3.36 13.83 -5.33
CA ALA A 238 2.72 12.51 -5.45
C ALA A 238 2.99 11.83 -6.81
N GLU A 239 1.97 11.34 -7.49
CA GLU A 239 2.10 10.67 -8.79
C GLU A 239 2.61 11.61 -9.90
N TRP A 240 2.30 12.91 -9.85
CA TRP A 240 2.82 13.89 -10.79
C TRP A 240 4.34 14.07 -10.67
N GLY A 241 4.86 14.09 -9.43
CA GLY A 241 6.30 14.12 -9.19
C GLY A 241 6.99 12.87 -9.75
N THR A 242 6.43 11.70 -9.48
CA THR A 242 6.95 10.44 -10.02
C THR A 242 6.89 10.37 -11.55
N PHE A 243 5.84 10.89 -12.15
CA PHE A 243 5.69 10.94 -13.61
C PHE A 243 6.69 11.90 -14.26
N THR A 244 6.85 13.10 -13.68
CA THR A 244 7.79 14.09 -14.19
C THR A 244 9.23 13.60 -14.07
N THR A 245 9.64 13.04 -12.92
CA THR A 245 10.97 12.45 -12.76
C THR A 245 11.21 11.31 -13.75
N PHE A 246 10.20 10.47 -13.99
CA PHE A 246 10.30 9.39 -14.98
C PHE A 246 10.58 9.93 -16.41
N LEU A 247 9.91 11.00 -16.82
CA LEU A 247 10.13 11.60 -18.14
C LEU A 247 11.53 12.24 -18.25
N VAL A 248 11.93 12.97 -17.21
CA VAL A 248 13.26 13.60 -17.16
C VAL A 248 14.35 12.54 -17.12
N ASP A 249 14.22 11.51 -16.29
CA ASP A 249 15.16 10.41 -16.19
C ASP A 249 15.34 9.69 -17.52
N LYS A 250 14.24 9.47 -18.25
CA LYS A 250 14.29 8.88 -19.60
C LYS A 250 15.10 9.76 -20.56
N ALA A 251 14.82 11.05 -20.57
CA ALA A 251 15.54 12.00 -21.42
C ALA A 251 17.04 12.10 -21.04
N VAL A 252 17.36 12.12 -19.75
CA VAL A 252 18.77 12.15 -19.26
C VAL A 252 19.50 10.87 -19.63
N THR A 253 18.87 9.71 -19.47
CA THR A 253 19.45 8.41 -19.81
C THR A 253 19.72 8.32 -21.33
N GLU A 254 18.77 8.73 -22.16
CA GLU A 254 18.94 8.80 -23.60
C GLU A 254 20.06 9.78 -24.03
N ALA A 255 20.14 10.95 -23.36
CA ALA A 255 21.20 11.94 -23.61
C ALA A 255 22.60 11.43 -23.21
N LYS A 256 22.71 10.52 -22.24
CA LYS A 256 23.95 9.83 -21.87
C LYS A 256 24.32 8.70 -22.85
N GLY A 257 23.50 8.44 -23.87
CA GLY A 257 23.68 7.31 -24.80
C GLY A 257 23.36 5.96 -24.18
N GLU A 258 22.68 5.95 -23.03
CA GLU A 258 22.22 4.74 -22.35
C GLU A 258 20.79 4.40 -22.78
N THR A 259 20.48 3.12 -22.93
CA THR A 259 19.13 2.66 -23.21
C THR A 259 18.45 2.22 -21.92
N PRO A 260 17.37 2.88 -21.48
CA PRO A 260 16.60 2.43 -20.32
C PRO A 260 16.00 1.04 -20.59
N MET A 261 15.85 0.25 -19.53
CA MET A 261 15.14 -1.04 -19.64
C MET A 261 13.68 -0.79 -20.02
N ASP A 262 13.14 -1.59 -20.91
CA ASP A 262 11.71 -1.58 -21.20
C ASP A 262 10.91 -1.86 -19.93
N LYS A 263 9.80 -1.15 -19.78
CA LYS A 263 8.85 -1.35 -18.69
C LYS A 263 7.51 -1.74 -19.29
N ASN A 264 6.90 -2.78 -18.76
CA ASN A 264 5.53 -3.06 -19.12
C ASN A 264 4.61 -1.90 -18.66
N LEU A 265 3.43 -1.80 -19.25
CA LEU A 265 2.50 -0.69 -19.00
C LEU A 265 2.19 -0.53 -17.51
N ALA A 266 2.02 -1.65 -16.79
CA ALA A 266 1.72 -1.66 -15.36
C ALA A 266 2.86 -1.14 -14.46
N GLN A 267 4.08 -1.06 -14.98
CA GLN A 267 5.26 -0.57 -14.25
C GLN A 267 5.52 0.92 -14.50
N GLN A 268 4.83 1.52 -15.48
CA GLN A 268 4.96 2.96 -15.75
C GLN A 268 4.24 3.78 -14.68
N PRO A 269 4.79 4.92 -14.24
CA PRO A 269 4.29 5.67 -13.09
C PRO A 269 2.80 6.00 -13.14
N PHE A 270 2.27 6.43 -14.27
CA PHE A 270 0.87 6.76 -14.42
C PHE A 270 -0.03 5.52 -14.39
N PHE A 271 0.34 4.49 -15.17
CA PHE A 271 -0.50 3.29 -15.36
C PHE A 271 -0.48 2.35 -14.16
N LYS A 272 0.59 2.35 -13.33
CA LYS A 272 0.68 1.53 -12.11
C LYS A 272 -0.48 1.76 -11.14
N SER A 273 -1.13 2.93 -11.18
CA SER A 273 -2.29 3.25 -10.34
C SER A 273 -3.58 2.61 -10.84
N PHE A 274 -3.65 2.28 -12.13
CA PHE A 274 -4.84 1.76 -12.79
C PHE A 274 -4.73 0.28 -13.18
N ILE A 275 -3.52 -0.26 -13.28
CA ILE A 275 -3.29 -1.63 -13.73
C ILE A 275 -2.44 -2.37 -12.70
N THR A 276 -2.74 -3.64 -12.44
CA THR A 276 -1.92 -4.50 -11.58
C THR A 276 -0.68 -4.98 -12.34
N ASP A 277 0.46 -5.02 -11.66
CA ASP A 277 1.69 -5.57 -12.24
C ASP A 277 1.69 -7.10 -12.12
N PRO A 278 1.62 -7.84 -13.24
CA PRO A 278 1.54 -9.30 -13.22
C PRO A 278 2.83 -9.97 -12.71
N THR A 279 3.93 -9.23 -12.63
CA THR A 279 5.23 -9.74 -12.15
C THR A 279 5.35 -9.69 -10.63
N ARG A 280 4.43 -9.03 -9.95
CA ARG A 280 4.40 -8.93 -8.49
C ARG A 280 3.52 -10.02 -7.89
N ASP A 281 4.09 -10.77 -6.97
CA ASP A 281 3.40 -11.79 -6.19
C ASP A 281 3.43 -11.40 -4.70
N LYS A 282 2.27 -11.41 -4.03
CA LYS A 282 2.15 -11.08 -2.61
C LYS A 282 3.04 -11.96 -1.73
N VAL A 283 3.25 -13.18 -2.14
CA VAL A 283 4.03 -14.19 -1.41
C VAL A 283 5.44 -13.71 -1.04
N VAL A 284 6.03 -12.84 -1.85
CA VAL A 284 7.34 -12.22 -1.55
C VAL A 284 7.22 -11.25 -0.38
N GLY A 285 6.14 -10.47 -0.34
CA GLY A 285 5.84 -9.58 0.78
C GLY A 285 5.56 -10.34 2.06
N ASP A 286 4.72 -11.37 1.99
CA ASP A 286 4.33 -12.21 3.12
C ASP A 286 5.56 -12.92 3.73
N PHE A 287 6.49 -13.40 2.87
CA PHE A 287 7.76 -13.94 3.35
C PHE A 287 8.60 -12.91 4.11
N TYR A 288 8.74 -11.68 3.57
CA TYR A 288 9.53 -10.66 4.26
C TYR A 288 8.86 -10.16 5.54
N GLU A 289 7.55 -10.22 5.65
CA GLU A 289 6.83 -9.93 6.89
C GLU A 289 7.11 -10.99 7.95
N LEU A 290 7.00 -12.27 7.61
CA LEU A 290 7.37 -13.39 8.49
C LEU A 290 8.84 -13.29 8.93
N TYR A 291 9.75 -13.04 7.99
CA TYR A 291 11.18 -12.86 8.25
C TYR A 291 11.44 -11.71 9.23
N ARG A 292 10.78 -10.56 9.04
CA ARG A 292 10.90 -9.41 9.94
C ARG A 292 10.41 -9.74 11.33
N THR A 293 9.22 -10.32 11.44
CA THR A 293 8.61 -10.68 12.73
C THR A 293 9.51 -11.67 13.50
N ALA A 294 10.03 -12.68 12.84
CA ALA A 294 10.94 -13.64 13.46
C ALA A 294 12.24 -12.99 13.96
N ASN A 295 12.80 -12.05 13.19
CA ASN A 295 13.99 -11.32 13.59
C ASN A 295 13.73 -10.31 14.71
N GLU A 296 12.57 -9.65 14.74
CA GLU A 296 12.17 -8.77 15.85
C GLU A 296 12.09 -9.54 17.15
N VAL A 297 11.48 -10.73 17.17
CA VAL A 297 11.43 -11.59 18.36
C VAL A 297 12.83 -12.07 18.76
N SER A 298 13.66 -12.44 17.79
CA SER A 298 15.05 -12.87 18.04
C SER A 298 15.92 -11.73 18.60
N ALA A 299 15.77 -10.51 18.08
CA ALA A 299 16.45 -9.32 18.58
C ALA A 299 15.98 -8.96 19.99
N ALA A 300 14.68 -9.01 20.26
CA ALA A 300 14.14 -8.74 21.60
C ALA A 300 14.71 -9.71 22.65
N VAL A 301 14.79 -11.00 22.34
CA VAL A 301 15.43 -12.00 23.26
C VAL A 301 16.90 -11.65 23.50
N LYS A 302 17.64 -11.25 22.47
CA LYS A 302 19.04 -10.87 22.59
C LYS A 302 19.21 -9.62 23.45
N ASP A 303 18.38 -8.61 23.24
CA ASP A 303 18.42 -7.35 24.00
C ASP A 303 18.01 -7.56 25.47
N TYR A 304 16.96 -8.33 25.73
CA TYR A 304 16.56 -8.69 27.09
C TYR A 304 17.63 -9.52 27.83
N LYS A 305 18.32 -10.40 27.10
CA LYS A 305 19.46 -11.14 27.67
C LYS A 305 20.60 -10.21 28.05
N SER A 306 20.91 -9.22 27.19
CA SER A 306 21.99 -8.26 27.44
C SER A 306 21.66 -7.29 28.57
N SER A 307 20.39 -6.94 28.76
CA SER A 307 19.89 -6.05 29.82
C SER A 307 19.54 -6.74 31.13
N GLY A 308 19.59 -8.10 31.19
CA GLY A 308 19.21 -8.85 32.37
C GLY A 308 17.70 -8.95 32.62
N ALA A 309 16.88 -8.63 31.63
CA ALA A 309 15.41 -8.66 31.72
C ALA A 309 14.85 -10.10 31.56
N TYR A 310 15.21 -11.00 32.47
CA TYR A 310 14.87 -12.43 32.36
C TYR A 310 13.38 -12.75 32.41
N GLU A 311 12.57 -11.94 33.11
CA GLU A 311 11.11 -12.13 33.14
C GLU A 311 10.48 -11.90 31.77
N ALA A 312 10.91 -10.87 31.04
CA ALA A 312 10.45 -10.62 29.67
C ALA A 312 10.85 -11.77 28.71
N ILE A 313 11.99 -12.41 28.95
CA ILE A 313 12.40 -13.59 28.20
C ILE A 313 11.46 -14.77 28.50
N LYS A 314 11.08 -14.99 29.76
CA LYS A 314 10.11 -16.04 30.11
C LYS A 314 8.75 -15.84 29.46
N GLU A 315 8.27 -14.58 29.35
CA GLU A 315 7.04 -14.26 28.64
C GLU A 315 7.11 -14.64 27.15
N ILE A 316 8.25 -14.37 26.49
CA ILE A 316 8.44 -14.78 25.09
C ILE A 316 8.43 -16.30 24.97
N TYR A 317 9.10 -17.03 25.88
CA TYR A 317 9.14 -18.50 25.83
C TYR A 317 7.83 -19.16 26.29
N ALA A 318 6.95 -18.46 27.00
CA ALA A 318 5.61 -18.91 27.31
C ALA A 318 4.63 -18.80 26.14
N ASP A 319 4.97 -17.99 25.15
CA ASP A 319 4.18 -17.77 23.92
C ASP A 319 4.67 -18.76 22.84
N GLU A 320 3.85 -19.76 22.55
CA GLU A 320 4.19 -20.83 21.58
C GLU A 320 4.50 -20.29 20.20
N ASP A 321 3.76 -19.28 19.71
CA ASP A 321 3.97 -18.69 18.40
C ASP A 321 5.33 -17.94 18.33
N LYS A 322 5.71 -17.23 19.38
CA LYS A 322 7.02 -16.58 19.46
C LYS A 322 8.17 -17.60 19.53
N VAL A 323 7.97 -18.72 20.21
CA VAL A 323 8.97 -19.80 20.24
C VAL A 323 9.17 -20.42 18.86
N LYS A 324 8.08 -20.65 18.11
CA LYS A 324 8.16 -21.12 16.72
C LYS A 324 8.93 -20.15 15.84
N LEU A 325 8.61 -18.85 15.93
CA LEU A 325 9.32 -17.80 15.20
C LEU A 325 10.83 -17.76 15.53
N LEU A 326 11.19 -17.86 16.81
CA LEU A 326 12.61 -17.95 17.23
C LEU A 326 13.34 -19.11 16.60
N ARG A 327 12.70 -20.28 16.55
CA ARG A 327 13.30 -21.49 15.94
C ARG A 327 13.43 -21.36 14.43
N ALA A 328 12.49 -20.66 13.77
CA ALA A 328 12.49 -20.44 12.34
C ALA A 328 13.48 -19.36 11.88
N ALA A 329 13.82 -18.38 12.73
CA ALA A 329 14.63 -17.23 12.38
C ALA A 329 15.96 -17.56 11.66
N PRO A 330 16.78 -18.55 12.07
CA PRO A 330 18.00 -18.89 11.35
C PRO A 330 17.78 -19.43 9.93
N ALA A 331 16.69 -20.18 9.71
CA ALA A 331 16.33 -20.69 8.39
C ALA A 331 15.82 -19.55 7.50
N LEU A 332 14.95 -18.70 8.02
CA LEU A 332 14.43 -17.53 7.33
C LEU A 332 15.55 -16.55 6.91
N ASN A 333 16.57 -16.37 7.76
CA ASN A 333 17.76 -15.58 7.42
C ASN A 333 18.49 -16.12 6.18
N ARG A 334 18.75 -17.42 6.13
CA ARG A 334 19.41 -18.07 4.96
C ARG A 334 18.60 -17.90 3.68
N ILE A 335 17.28 -17.99 3.78
CA ILE A 335 16.38 -17.80 2.64
C ILE A 335 16.39 -16.35 2.20
N ALA A 336 16.31 -15.40 3.13
CA ALA A 336 16.40 -13.97 2.85
C ALA A 336 17.73 -13.60 2.16
N ASP A 337 18.84 -14.21 2.58
CA ASP A 337 20.15 -14.05 1.92
C ASP A 337 20.12 -14.57 0.48
N ASN A 338 19.50 -15.73 0.24
CA ASN A 338 19.34 -16.26 -1.12
C ASN A 338 18.46 -15.35 -1.99
N MET A 339 17.32 -14.91 -1.46
CA MET A 339 16.46 -13.93 -2.13
C MET A 339 17.19 -12.59 -2.39
N GLY A 340 18.07 -12.19 -1.45
CA GLY A 340 18.95 -11.04 -1.60
C GLY A 340 19.92 -11.17 -2.78
N LYS A 341 20.47 -12.37 -3.03
CA LYS A 341 21.31 -12.65 -4.20
C LYS A 341 20.51 -12.54 -5.50
N ILE A 342 19.30 -13.09 -5.55
CA ILE A 342 18.40 -12.96 -6.72
C ILE A 342 18.09 -11.46 -6.97
N ASN A 343 17.75 -10.71 -5.95
CA ASN A 343 17.53 -9.27 -6.05
C ASN A 343 18.77 -8.50 -6.54
N SER A 344 19.97 -8.97 -6.19
CA SER A 344 21.21 -8.40 -6.69
C SER A 344 21.42 -8.68 -8.16
N GLN A 345 21.10 -9.90 -8.64
CA GLN A 345 21.12 -10.23 -10.06
C GLN A 345 20.10 -9.42 -10.85
N ILE A 346 18.88 -9.24 -10.33
CA ILE A 346 17.88 -8.35 -10.95
C ILE A 346 18.47 -6.96 -11.18
N ARG A 347 19.10 -6.38 -10.15
CA ARG A 347 19.71 -5.05 -10.27
C ARG A 347 20.86 -4.98 -11.30
N LEU A 348 21.70 -6.01 -11.33
CA LEU A 348 22.80 -6.09 -12.32
C LEU A 348 22.25 -6.12 -13.74
N ILE A 349 21.20 -6.91 -14.00
CA ILE A 349 20.58 -6.98 -15.32
C ILE A 349 19.88 -5.66 -15.67
N GLN A 350 19.15 -5.06 -14.76
CA GLN A 350 18.48 -3.78 -14.97
C GLN A 350 19.44 -2.67 -15.41
N ASN A 351 20.66 -2.66 -14.85
CA ASN A 351 21.68 -1.63 -15.12
C ASN A 351 22.66 -2.01 -16.22
N SER A 352 22.53 -3.19 -16.81
CA SER A 352 23.45 -3.65 -17.86
C SER A 352 23.12 -2.99 -19.20
N GLN A 353 24.05 -2.20 -19.73
CA GLN A 353 23.91 -1.59 -21.05
C GLN A 353 24.26 -2.55 -22.21
N ASN A 354 24.89 -3.68 -21.89
CA ASN A 354 25.29 -4.71 -22.88
C ASN A 354 24.16 -5.67 -23.26
N ILE A 355 23.02 -5.59 -22.58
CA ILE A 355 21.84 -6.43 -22.81
C ILE A 355 20.74 -5.56 -23.42
N PRO A 356 20.11 -5.99 -24.53
CA PRO A 356 18.98 -5.25 -25.13
C PRO A 356 17.85 -5.01 -24.12
N PRO A 357 17.09 -3.89 -24.22
CA PRO A 357 16.07 -3.49 -23.26
C PRO A 357 14.97 -4.54 -23.03
N ASP A 358 14.49 -5.16 -24.11
CA ASP A 358 13.49 -6.23 -24.09
C ASP A 358 14.02 -7.50 -23.40
N GLU A 359 15.25 -7.88 -23.69
CA GLU A 359 15.90 -9.03 -23.07
C GLU A 359 16.16 -8.77 -21.57
N ARG A 360 16.52 -7.55 -21.19
CA ARG A 360 16.62 -7.17 -19.77
C ARG A 360 15.29 -7.36 -19.05
N LEU A 361 14.20 -6.88 -19.65
CA LEU A 361 12.85 -7.03 -19.10
C LEU A 361 12.48 -8.52 -18.93
N ARG A 362 12.73 -9.33 -19.95
CA ARG A 362 12.46 -10.78 -19.90
C ARG A 362 13.21 -11.46 -18.77
N ARG A 363 14.52 -11.25 -18.65
CA ARG A 363 15.35 -11.85 -17.60
C ARG A 363 14.97 -11.37 -16.20
N VAL A 364 14.63 -10.10 -16.05
CA VAL A 364 14.14 -9.57 -14.77
C VAL A 364 12.84 -10.24 -14.37
N ASN A 365 11.89 -10.42 -15.29
CA ASN A 365 10.62 -11.10 -15.01
C ASN A 365 10.83 -12.57 -14.62
N GLU A 366 11.76 -13.27 -15.26
CA GLU A 366 12.14 -14.65 -14.92
C GLU A 366 12.71 -14.74 -13.49
N LEU A 367 13.58 -13.81 -13.09
CA LEU A 367 14.15 -13.76 -11.75
C LEU A 367 13.09 -13.36 -10.70
N GLN A 368 12.16 -12.49 -11.04
CA GLN A 368 11.03 -12.16 -10.16
C GLN A 368 10.13 -13.38 -9.93
N ALA A 369 9.84 -14.15 -10.98
CA ALA A 369 9.12 -15.41 -10.85
C ALA A 369 9.88 -16.45 -10.03
N GLN A 370 11.22 -16.49 -10.14
CA GLN A 370 12.07 -17.34 -9.29
C GLN A 370 12.00 -16.89 -7.81
N LEU A 371 12.05 -15.59 -7.55
CA LEU A 371 11.92 -15.01 -6.21
C LEU A 371 10.60 -15.43 -5.56
N ALA A 372 9.50 -15.31 -6.30
CA ALA A 372 8.17 -15.71 -5.83
C ALA A 372 8.09 -17.24 -5.55
N ARG A 373 8.70 -18.07 -6.40
CA ARG A 373 8.77 -19.53 -6.16
C ARG A 373 9.52 -19.87 -4.89
N VAL A 374 10.67 -19.23 -4.65
CA VAL A 374 11.45 -19.43 -3.41
C VAL A 374 10.64 -19.03 -2.19
N ALA A 375 10.00 -17.85 -2.22
CA ALA A 375 9.15 -17.37 -1.12
C ALA A 375 7.98 -18.34 -0.84
N ARG A 376 7.26 -18.77 -1.89
CA ARG A 376 6.10 -19.68 -1.76
C ARG A 376 6.47 -21.03 -1.19
N GLN A 377 7.59 -21.60 -1.63
CA GLN A 377 8.06 -22.88 -1.10
C GLN A 377 8.29 -22.82 0.39
N HIS A 378 8.86 -21.74 0.89
CA HIS A 378 9.21 -21.60 2.29
C HIS A 378 8.04 -21.17 3.17
N LEU A 379 7.10 -20.39 2.66
CA LEU A 379 5.85 -20.10 3.38
C LEU A 379 5.03 -21.37 3.60
N ARG A 380 4.91 -22.24 2.59
CA ARG A 380 4.25 -23.55 2.77
C ARG A 380 4.91 -24.43 3.82
N LEU A 381 6.24 -24.41 3.90
CA LEU A 381 6.96 -25.11 4.95
C LEU A 381 6.69 -24.51 6.33
N SER A 382 6.63 -23.18 6.44
CA SER A 382 6.28 -22.49 7.70
C SER A 382 4.85 -22.83 8.14
N GLU A 383 3.89 -22.77 7.22
CA GLU A 383 2.49 -23.19 7.49
C GLU A 383 2.40 -24.65 7.97
N SER A 384 3.18 -25.56 7.37
CA SER A 384 3.23 -26.97 7.80
C SER A 384 3.81 -27.16 9.21
N LEU A 385 4.61 -26.19 9.69
CA LEU A 385 5.17 -26.12 11.03
C LEU A 385 4.28 -25.34 12.01
N GLY A 386 3.16 -24.82 11.53
CA GLY A 386 2.20 -24.06 12.33
C GLY A 386 2.73 -22.66 12.73
N ILE A 387 3.53 -22.04 11.84
CA ILE A 387 4.08 -20.70 12.02
C ILE A 387 3.29 -19.73 11.15
#